data_fd48125476fb0e99719e0dae8c48e17c
#
_entry.id   fd48125476fb0e99719e0dae8c48e17c
#
_cell.length_a   1.000
_cell.length_b   1.000
_cell.length_c   1.000
_cell.angle_alpha   90.00
_cell.angle_beta   90.00
_cell.angle_gamma   90.00
#
_symmetry.space_group_name_H-M   'P 1'
#
loop_
_entity.id
_entity.type
_entity.pdbx_description
1 polymer ?
#
loop_
_entity_poly.entity_id
_entity_poly.type
_entity_poly.pdbx_seq_one_letter_code
_entity_poly.pdbx_strand_id
1 'polypeptide(L)'
;RGDGVDMAIRYGHGRWSDGAVRHLFDEVVEPVCAPSLRMRFEGAVPPNAVSLLHVRSAETSWLTWSDYLAGTGQPVLRGGGQSFTNYVQATQAALEGHGMMLGWRSITGALEASGALTSAGLPILAPRDAFYLVLRNKKTGEAAETFAHWLHSHARSEYAPQASDPAGADDA
;
A
#
# COMPACT_ATOMS: atom_id res chain seq x y z
N ARG A 1 7.87 -8.37 -24.37
CA ARG A 1 6.92 -8.54 -25.51
C ARG A 1 5.62 -9.04 -24.92
N GLY A 2 4.66 -8.15 -24.65
CA GLY A 2 3.33 -8.48 -24.15
C GLY A 2 2.35 -8.45 -25.33
N ASP A 3 2.52 -9.35 -26.28
CA ASP A 3 1.59 -9.51 -27.38
C ASP A 3 0.35 -10.21 -26.83
N GLY A 4 -0.79 -9.51 -26.81
CA GLY A 4 -2.09 -10.04 -26.45
C GLY A 4 -2.73 -9.52 -25.15
N VAL A 5 -2.17 -8.49 -24.51
CA VAL A 5 -2.79 -7.86 -23.33
C VAL A 5 -3.42 -6.52 -23.73
N ASP A 6 -4.74 -6.42 -23.61
CA ASP A 6 -5.49 -5.20 -23.97
C ASP A 6 -5.30 -4.08 -22.96
N MET A 7 -5.13 -4.42 -21.69
CA MET A 7 -4.94 -3.47 -20.60
C MET A 7 -4.04 -4.04 -19.49
N ALA A 8 -3.43 -3.14 -18.71
CA ALA A 8 -2.62 -3.49 -17.55
C ALA A 8 -2.83 -2.49 -16.42
N ILE A 9 -2.86 -2.97 -15.18
CA ILE A 9 -2.75 -2.10 -14.01
C ILE A 9 -1.25 -1.93 -13.72
N ARG A 10 -0.82 -0.68 -13.57
CA ARG A 10 0.57 -0.33 -13.28
C ARG A 10 0.65 0.64 -12.11
N TYR A 11 1.65 0.42 -11.27
CA TYR A 11 2.05 1.36 -10.24
C TYR A 11 3.21 2.23 -10.73
N GLY A 12 3.16 3.54 -10.47
CA GLY A 12 4.20 4.48 -10.85
C GLY A 12 3.68 5.89 -11.12
N HIS A 13 4.46 6.68 -11.86
CA HIS A 13 4.18 8.12 -12.10
C HIS A 13 3.11 8.42 -13.15
N GLY A 14 2.50 7.42 -13.77
CA GLY A 14 1.49 7.62 -14.81
C GLY A 14 2.00 8.13 -16.17
N ARG A 15 3.31 8.06 -16.42
CA ARG A 15 3.94 8.61 -17.63
C ARG A 15 4.40 7.50 -18.58
N TRP A 16 3.48 6.65 -19.02
CA TRP A 16 3.79 5.63 -20.03
C TRP A 16 3.29 6.07 -21.40
N SER A 17 4.07 5.75 -22.45
CA SER A 17 3.79 6.11 -23.83
C SER A 17 3.17 4.97 -24.65
N ASP A 18 3.01 3.79 -24.06
CA ASP A 18 2.57 2.57 -24.74
C ASP A 18 1.06 2.33 -24.69
N GLY A 19 0.29 3.33 -24.21
CA GLY A 19 -1.17 3.26 -24.16
C GLY A 19 -1.83 4.49 -23.57
N ALA A 20 -3.16 4.47 -23.53
CA ALA A 20 -3.94 5.49 -22.83
C ALA A 20 -3.90 5.20 -21.32
N VAL A 21 -3.49 6.19 -20.54
CA VAL A 21 -3.29 6.07 -19.09
C VAL A 21 -4.48 6.70 -18.36
N ARG A 22 -5.11 5.94 -17.46
CA ARG A 22 -6.18 6.42 -16.58
C ARG A 22 -5.79 6.18 -15.13
N HIS A 23 -5.80 7.23 -14.30
CA HIS A 23 -5.58 7.11 -12.85
C HIS A 23 -6.69 6.25 -12.21
N LEU A 24 -6.32 5.30 -11.36
CA LEU A 24 -7.27 4.47 -10.62
C LEU A 24 -7.44 4.98 -9.19
N PHE A 25 -6.38 4.93 -8.41
CA PHE A 25 -6.37 5.41 -7.02
C PHE A 25 -4.94 5.72 -6.55
N ASP A 26 -4.86 6.58 -5.54
CA ASP A 26 -3.65 6.86 -4.81
C ASP A 26 -3.46 5.82 -3.71
N GLU A 27 -2.22 5.42 -3.48
CA GLU A 27 -1.91 4.44 -2.45
C GLU A 27 -1.56 5.13 -1.13
N VAL A 28 -1.78 4.40 -0.06
CA VAL A 28 -1.39 4.81 1.30
C VAL A 28 -0.65 3.66 1.95
N VAL A 29 0.48 3.97 2.54
CA VAL A 29 1.33 2.99 3.21
C VAL A 29 1.51 3.36 4.68
N GLU A 30 1.24 2.40 5.54
CA GLU A 30 1.49 2.53 6.98
C GLU A 30 2.04 1.23 7.57
N PRO A 31 2.82 1.30 8.65
CA PRO A 31 3.24 0.11 9.38
C PRO A 31 2.07 -0.58 10.05
N VAL A 32 1.92 -1.86 9.77
CA VAL A 32 0.88 -2.72 10.36
C VAL A 32 1.47 -3.94 11.04
N CYS A 33 0.77 -4.47 12.04
CA CYS A 33 1.18 -5.67 12.77
C CYS A 33 -0.05 -6.42 13.32
N ALA A 34 0.15 -7.62 13.86
CA ALA A 34 -0.88 -8.32 14.59
C ALA A 34 -1.32 -7.54 15.84
N PRO A 35 -2.63 -7.56 16.20
CA PRO A 35 -3.12 -6.94 17.42
C PRO A 35 -2.39 -7.44 18.69
N SER A 36 -2.03 -8.71 18.75
CA SER A 36 -1.27 -9.29 19.85
C SER A 36 0.11 -8.67 20.03
N LEU A 37 0.75 -8.27 18.93
CA LEU A 37 2.02 -7.54 18.98
C LEU A 37 1.80 -6.10 19.43
N ARG A 38 0.76 -5.45 18.88
CA ARG A 38 0.39 -4.07 19.20
C ARG A 38 0.07 -3.87 20.69
N MET A 39 -0.63 -4.82 21.30
CA MET A 39 -1.01 -4.78 22.73
C MET A 39 0.18 -4.80 23.70
N ARG A 40 1.38 -5.15 23.25
CA ARG A 40 2.59 -5.13 24.10
C ARG A 40 3.11 -3.71 24.37
N PHE A 41 2.56 -2.72 23.69
CA PHE A 41 3.05 -1.34 23.75
C PHE A 41 1.88 -0.38 24.03
N GLU A 42 2.10 0.52 24.98
CA GLU A 42 1.25 1.70 25.15
C GLU A 42 1.62 2.72 24.06
N GLY A 43 0.63 3.26 23.36
CA GLY A 43 0.87 4.19 22.25
C GLY A 43 1.38 3.51 20.97
N ALA A 44 2.25 4.17 20.19
CA ALA A 44 2.83 3.60 18.98
C ALA A 44 3.82 2.48 19.30
N VAL A 45 3.86 1.45 18.45
CA VAL A 45 4.88 0.40 18.56
C VAL A 45 6.25 0.99 18.25
N PRO A 46 7.21 0.96 19.23
CA PRO A 46 8.54 1.48 18.98
C PRO A 46 9.26 0.69 17.89
N PRO A 47 9.71 1.33 16.82
CA PRO A 47 10.31 0.61 15.69
C PRO A 47 11.52 -0.25 16.07
N ASN A 48 12.28 0.17 17.10
CA ASN A 48 13.46 -0.57 17.58
C ASN A 48 13.11 -1.76 18.50
N ALA A 49 11.85 -1.90 18.91
CA ALA A 49 11.40 -2.94 19.82
C ALA A 49 10.82 -4.16 19.09
N VAL A 50 10.63 -4.07 17.77
CA VAL A 50 10.04 -5.13 16.95
C VAL A 50 10.88 -5.43 15.72
N SER A 51 10.77 -6.68 15.26
CA SER A 51 11.34 -7.12 14.00
C SER A 51 10.63 -6.42 12.83
N LEU A 52 11.41 -5.92 11.86
CA LEU A 52 10.88 -5.38 10.62
C LEU A 52 10.80 -6.48 9.57
N LEU A 53 9.63 -6.60 8.94
CA LEU A 53 9.43 -7.55 7.85
C LEU A 53 9.67 -6.82 6.53
N HIS A 54 10.70 -7.22 5.81
CA HIS A 54 11.10 -6.62 4.56
C HIS A 54 10.60 -7.45 3.39
N VAL A 55 9.97 -6.79 2.41
CA VAL A 55 9.67 -7.41 1.11
C VAL A 55 10.79 -7.04 0.14
N ARG A 56 11.54 -8.03 -0.34
CA ARG A 56 12.59 -7.88 -1.34
C ARG A 56 12.11 -8.51 -2.65
N SER A 57 11.55 -7.71 -3.53
CA SER A 57 11.20 -8.12 -4.88
C SER A 57 12.31 -7.75 -5.86
N ALA A 58 12.41 -8.50 -6.97
CA ALA A 58 13.23 -8.11 -8.10
C ALA A 58 12.69 -6.84 -8.80
N GLU A 59 11.43 -6.50 -8.55
CA GLU A 59 10.82 -5.26 -8.98
C GLU A 59 11.14 -4.15 -7.97
N THR A 60 11.75 -3.07 -8.46
CA THR A 60 12.24 -1.95 -7.64
C THR A 60 11.16 -0.95 -7.23
N SER A 61 9.90 -1.22 -7.54
CA SER A 61 8.77 -0.30 -7.32
C SER A 61 8.17 -0.35 -5.92
N TRP A 62 8.51 -1.37 -5.11
CA TRP A 62 7.99 -1.50 -3.76
C TRP A 62 8.72 -0.57 -2.79
N LEU A 63 7.96 0.17 -1.99
CA LEU A 63 8.48 1.03 -0.94
C LEU A 63 9.23 0.18 0.10
N THR A 64 10.46 0.58 0.40
CA THR A 64 11.26 -0.05 1.46
C THR A 64 11.06 0.65 2.80
N TRP A 65 11.45 0.01 3.89
CA TRP A 65 11.49 0.65 5.21
C TRP A 65 12.36 1.91 5.21
N SER A 66 13.46 1.92 4.46
CA SER A 66 14.31 3.10 4.33
C SER A 66 13.57 4.27 3.67
N ASP A 67 12.83 3.99 2.59
CA ASP A 67 12.05 5.01 1.88
C ASP A 67 10.90 5.54 2.75
N TYR A 68 10.21 4.65 3.47
CA TYR A 68 9.16 5.03 4.40
C TYR A 68 9.67 5.95 5.52
N LEU A 69 10.78 5.58 6.17
CA LEU A 69 11.36 6.37 7.26
C LEU A 69 11.84 7.74 6.75
N ALA A 70 12.49 7.77 5.58
CA ALA A 70 12.91 9.02 4.96
C ALA A 70 11.71 9.90 4.60
N GLY A 71 10.65 9.31 4.03
CA GLY A 71 9.44 10.01 3.61
C GLY A 71 8.61 10.56 4.77
N THR A 72 8.66 9.92 5.92
CA THR A 72 7.92 10.33 7.15
C THR A 72 8.78 11.11 8.15
N GLY A 73 10.06 11.33 7.85
CA GLY A 73 10.99 12.02 8.79
C GLY A 73 11.29 11.20 10.06
N GLN A 74 11.04 9.89 10.03
CA GLN A 74 11.31 9.02 11.16
C GLN A 74 12.79 8.65 11.23
N PRO A 75 13.35 8.44 12.44
CA PRO A 75 14.75 8.08 12.60
C PRO A 75 15.03 6.70 11.98
N VAL A 76 16.26 6.53 11.47
CA VAL A 76 16.73 5.26 10.92
C VAL A 76 16.65 4.16 11.99
N LEU A 77 15.99 3.06 11.65
CA LEU A 77 15.83 1.93 12.56
C LEU A 77 17.11 1.09 12.58
N ARG A 78 17.60 0.81 13.77
CA ARG A 78 18.74 -0.09 14.01
C ARG A 78 18.23 -1.45 14.48
N GLY A 79 17.26 -2.03 13.81
CA GLY A 79 16.68 -3.33 14.14
C GLY A 79 17.01 -4.37 13.08
N GLY A 80 17.30 -5.59 13.50
CA GLY A 80 17.29 -6.75 12.61
C GLY A 80 15.88 -6.99 12.10
N GLY A 81 15.76 -7.54 10.88
CA GLY A 81 14.47 -7.85 10.30
C GLY A 81 14.52 -9.11 9.45
N GLN A 82 13.37 -9.68 9.19
CA GLN A 82 13.22 -10.82 8.29
C GLN A 82 12.94 -10.32 6.87
N SER A 83 13.53 -10.97 5.87
CA SER A 83 13.32 -10.63 4.47
C SER A 83 12.54 -11.74 3.77
N PHE A 84 11.53 -11.33 3.01
CA PHE A 84 10.65 -12.19 2.23
C PHE A 84 10.75 -11.84 0.76
N THR A 85 10.60 -12.82 -0.12
CA THR A 85 10.67 -12.61 -1.57
C THR A 85 9.33 -12.16 -2.17
N ASN A 86 8.23 -12.28 -1.43
CA ASN A 86 6.93 -11.79 -1.84
C ASN A 86 6.12 -11.21 -0.68
N TYR A 87 5.14 -10.41 -1.03
CA TYR A 87 4.30 -9.68 -0.09
C TYR A 87 3.41 -10.61 0.75
N VAL A 88 2.89 -11.70 0.17
CA VAL A 88 1.99 -12.65 0.86
C VAL A 88 2.68 -13.31 2.05
N GLN A 89 3.94 -13.71 1.89
CA GLN A 89 4.72 -14.31 2.98
C GLN A 89 4.99 -13.31 4.11
N ALA A 90 5.30 -12.06 3.77
CA ALA A 90 5.47 -11.00 4.76
C ALA A 90 4.16 -10.72 5.52
N THR A 91 3.03 -10.69 4.81
CA THR A 91 1.70 -10.53 5.42
C THR A 91 1.38 -11.67 6.38
N GLN A 92 1.67 -12.92 5.99
CA GLN A 92 1.46 -14.07 6.87
C GLN A 92 2.31 -13.97 8.15
N ALA A 93 3.58 -13.59 8.03
CA ALA A 93 4.45 -13.38 9.18
C ALA A 93 3.95 -12.24 10.09
N ALA A 94 3.39 -11.17 9.52
CA ALA A 94 2.78 -10.09 10.28
C ALA A 94 1.54 -10.55 11.05
N LEU A 95 0.66 -11.32 10.41
CA LEU A 95 -0.54 -11.92 11.04
C LEU A 95 -0.17 -12.85 12.21
N GLU A 96 0.93 -13.57 12.10
CA GLU A 96 1.46 -14.45 13.16
C GLU A 96 2.20 -13.69 14.27
N GLY A 97 2.32 -12.36 14.15
CA GLY A 97 2.94 -11.49 15.17
C GLY A 97 4.47 -11.53 15.16
N HIS A 98 5.10 -11.97 14.07
CA HIS A 98 6.56 -12.05 13.95
C HIS A 98 7.23 -10.69 13.78
N GLY A 99 6.45 -9.62 13.46
CA GLY A 99 6.99 -8.28 13.32
C GLY A 99 5.99 -7.29 12.70
N MET A 100 6.50 -6.11 12.36
CA MET A 100 5.78 -5.08 11.61
C MET A 100 6.14 -5.15 10.12
N MET A 101 5.17 -4.93 9.25
CA MET A 101 5.39 -4.75 7.82
C MET A 101 4.85 -3.38 7.35
N LEU A 102 5.31 -2.93 6.20
CA LEU A 102 4.67 -1.82 5.51
C LEU A 102 3.40 -2.33 4.85
N GLY A 103 2.25 -1.95 5.41
CA GLY A 103 0.93 -2.25 4.87
C GLY A 103 0.58 -1.28 3.76
N TRP A 104 0.36 -1.79 2.56
CA TRP A 104 -0.24 -1.06 1.45
C TRP A 104 -1.75 -1.17 1.58
N ARG A 105 -2.44 -0.07 1.76
CA ARG A 105 -3.88 -0.07 2.09
C ARG A 105 -4.72 -0.84 1.08
N SER A 106 -4.37 -0.79 -0.19
CA SER A 106 -5.04 -1.57 -1.23
C SER A 106 -4.94 -3.09 -1.03
N ILE A 107 -3.98 -3.57 -0.24
CA ILE A 107 -3.74 -4.99 0.02
C ILE A 107 -4.11 -5.35 1.46
N THR A 108 -3.70 -4.55 2.44
CA THR A 108 -3.90 -4.85 3.88
C THR A 108 -5.19 -4.27 4.45
N GLY A 109 -5.85 -3.35 3.76
CA GLY A 109 -7.03 -2.65 4.28
C GLY A 109 -8.16 -3.58 4.72
N ALA A 110 -8.42 -4.65 3.98
CA ALA A 110 -9.41 -5.66 4.38
C ALA A 110 -9.00 -6.42 5.65
N LEU A 111 -7.72 -6.67 5.85
CA LEU A 111 -7.19 -7.31 7.06
C LEU A 111 -7.27 -6.38 8.27
N GLU A 112 -7.07 -5.08 8.05
CA GLU A 112 -7.23 -4.05 9.08
C GLU A 112 -8.71 -3.86 9.45
N ALA A 113 -9.60 -3.79 8.46
CA ALA A 113 -11.03 -3.69 8.68
C ALA A 113 -11.62 -4.90 9.43
N SER A 114 -11.08 -6.09 9.21
CA SER A 114 -11.46 -7.30 9.95
C SER A 114 -10.81 -7.43 11.33
N GLY A 115 -9.86 -6.56 11.67
CA GLY A 115 -9.08 -6.63 12.90
C GLY A 115 -8.00 -7.72 12.92
N ALA A 116 -7.71 -8.37 11.78
CA ALA A 116 -6.65 -9.36 11.68
C ALA A 116 -5.25 -8.70 11.72
N LEU A 117 -5.13 -7.51 11.17
CA LEU A 117 -4.00 -6.59 11.33
C LEU A 117 -4.49 -5.30 11.99
N THR A 118 -3.58 -4.52 12.51
CA THR A 118 -3.85 -3.19 13.05
C THR A 118 -2.68 -2.24 12.75
N SER A 119 -2.96 -0.95 12.66
CA SER A 119 -1.94 0.09 12.58
C SER A 119 -0.96 -0.01 13.76
N ALA A 120 0.32 0.08 13.48
CA ALA A 120 1.36 0.17 14.51
C ALA A 120 1.39 1.54 15.22
N GLY A 121 0.57 2.50 14.79
CA GLY A 121 0.52 3.85 15.33
C GLY A 121 1.70 4.72 14.91
N LEU A 122 2.31 4.41 13.77
CA LEU A 122 3.35 5.21 13.12
C LEU A 122 2.74 6.07 12.00
N PRO A 123 3.43 7.13 11.54
CA PRO A 123 2.88 8.02 10.52
C PRO A 123 2.48 7.29 9.23
N ILE A 124 1.45 7.79 8.60
CA ILE A 124 1.01 7.35 7.28
C ILE A 124 1.88 8.03 6.21
N LEU A 125 2.30 7.29 5.20
CA LEU A 125 2.97 7.81 4.02
C LEU A 125 2.07 7.67 2.81
N ALA A 126 1.84 8.77 2.10
CA ALA A 126 1.25 8.78 0.76
C ALA A 126 2.39 8.83 -0.27
N PRO A 127 2.67 7.74 -0.99
CA PRO A 127 3.68 7.73 -2.04
C PRO A 127 3.32 8.74 -3.15
N ARG A 128 4.33 9.20 -3.90
CA ARG A 128 4.08 10.05 -5.09
C ARG A 128 3.54 9.25 -6.28
N ASP A 129 3.76 7.96 -6.28
CA ASP A 129 3.29 7.03 -7.29
C ASP A 129 1.89 6.55 -6.95
N ALA A 130 1.11 6.26 -7.99
CA ALA A 130 -0.27 5.80 -7.87
C ALA A 130 -0.52 4.59 -8.76
N PHE A 131 -1.68 3.98 -8.62
CA PHE A 131 -2.13 2.92 -9.51
C PHE A 131 -2.87 3.50 -10.71
N TYR A 132 -2.53 3.00 -11.89
CA TYR A 132 -3.09 3.43 -13.17
C TYR A 132 -3.53 2.24 -14.00
N LEU A 133 -4.60 2.42 -14.74
CA LEU A 133 -4.98 1.54 -15.84
C LEU A 133 -4.34 2.04 -17.13
N VAL A 134 -3.60 1.19 -17.81
CA VAL A 134 -2.98 1.45 -19.11
C VAL A 134 -3.68 0.60 -20.17
N LEU A 135 -4.38 1.24 -21.08
CA LEU A 135 -5.06 0.62 -22.23
C LEU A 135 -4.09 0.62 -23.41
N ARG A 136 -3.54 -0.53 -23.76
CA ARG A 136 -2.39 -0.67 -24.67
C ARG A 136 -2.68 -0.49 -26.15
N ASN A 137 -3.93 -0.44 -26.59
CA ASN A 137 -4.22 -0.42 -28.01
C ASN A 137 -5.31 0.57 -28.43
N LYS A 138 -5.10 1.21 -29.58
CA LYS A 138 -6.09 2.13 -30.22
C LYS A 138 -7.37 1.41 -30.71
N LYS A 139 -7.42 0.09 -30.66
CA LYS A 139 -8.56 -0.76 -31.02
C LYS A 139 -8.98 -1.64 -29.85
N THR A 140 -9.13 -1.02 -28.67
CA THR A 140 -9.70 -1.69 -27.51
C THR A 140 -11.14 -2.09 -27.87
N GLY A 141 -11.47 -3.37 -27.78
CA GLY A 141 -12.83 -3.85 -28.06
C GLY A 141 -13.82 -3.31 -27.02
N GLU A 142 -15.12 -3.29 -27.38
CA GLU A 142 -16.20 -2.79 -26.51
C GLU A 142 -16.20 -3.45 -25.12
N ALA A 143 -15.92 -4.74 -25.04
CA ALA A 143 -15.83 -5.47 -23.78
C ALA A 143 -14.70 -4.95 -22.87
N ALA A 144 -13.54 -4.61 -23.44
CA ALA A 144 -12.40 -4.09 -22.68
C ALA A 144 -12.65 -2.65 -22.23
N GLU A 145 -13.32 -1.82 -23.02
CA GLU A 145 -13.73 -0.47 -22.59
C GLU A 145 -14.79 -0.54 -21.48
N THR A 146 -15.76 -1.44 -21.57
CA THR A 146 -16.76 -1.67 -20.52
C THR A 146 -16.09 -2.09 -19.21
N PHE A 147 -15.16 -3.03 -19.28
CA PHE A 147 -14.41 -3.49 -18.11
C PHE A 147 -13.52 -2.36 -17.53
N ALA A 148 -12.86 -1.59 -18.38
CA ALA A 148 -12.05 -0.44 -17.94
C ALA A 148 -12.89 0.62 -17.22
N HIS A 149 -14.10 0.88 -17.71
CA HIS A 149 -15.01 1.81 -17.05
C HIS A 149 -15.50 1.28 -15.70
N TRP A 150 -15.90 0.01 -15.64
CA TRP A 150 -16.29 -0.63 -14.39
C TRP A 150 -15.16 -0.60 -13.36
N LEU A 151 -13.94 -1.01 -13.76
CA LEU A 151 -12.77 -1.02 -12.88
C LEU A 151 -12.45 0.37 -12.33
N HIS A 152 -12.49 1.39 -13.18
CA HIS A 152 -12.24 2.77 -12.76
C HIS A 152 -13.31 3.25 -11.76
N SER A 153 -14.58 2.95 -12.01
CA SER A 153 -15.68 3.34 -11.10
C SER A 153 -15.58 2.61 -9.77
N HIS A 154 -15.26 1.31 -9.80
CA HIS A 154 -15.10 0.48 -8.60
C HIS A 154 -13.90 0.95 -7.75
N ALA A 155 -12.76 1.16 -8.37
CA ALA A 155 -11.55 1.65 -7.68
C ALA A 155 -11.79 3.00 -6.99
N ARG A 156 -12.50 3.93 -7.62
CA ARG A 156 -12.85 5.22 -7.02
C ARG A 156 -13.81 5.10 -5.84
N SER A 157 -14.70 4.11 -5.84
CA SER A 157 -15.63 3.88 -4.74
C SER A 157 -14.92 3.27 -3.53
N GLU A 158 -14.01 2.33 -3.77
CA GLU A 158 -13.38 1.53 -2.72
C GLU A 158 -12.14 2.20 -2.11
N TYR A 159 -11.37 2.93 -2.93
CA TYR A 159 -10.12 3.58 -2.53
C TYR A 159 -10.21 5.11 -2.52
N ALA A 160 -11.42 5.68 -2.47
CA ALA A 160 -11.56 7.12 -2.24
C ALA A 160 -10.88 7.49 -0.91
N PRO A 161 -10.13 8.61 -0.84
CA PRO A 161 -9.60 9.09 0.41
C PRO A 161 -10.77 9.28 1.37
N GLN A 162 -10.78 8.57 2.48
CA GLN A 162 -11.72 8.86 3.55
C GLN A 162 -11.38 10.28 4.01
N ALA A 163 -12.32 11.19 3.89
CA ALA A 163 -12.19 12.52 4.44
C ALA A 163 -11.81 12.36 5.91
N SER A 164 -10.58 12.71 6.26
CA SER A 164 -10.18 12.86 7.64
C SER A 164 -11.12 13.90 8.24
N ASP A 165 -12.00 13.45 9.12
CA ASP A 165 -12.88 14.30 9.90
C ASP A 165 -11.99 15.30 10.67
N PRO A 166 -12.09 16.61 10.44
CA PRO A 166 -11.38 17.58 11.26
C PRO A 166 -12.16 17.73 12.55
N ALA A 167 -12.11 16.71 13.40
CA ALA A 167 -12.72 16.79 14.72
C ALA A 167 -11.76 17.46 15.68
N GLY A 168 -12.06 18.72 16.01
CA GLY A 168 -11.65 19.33 17.25
C GLY A 168 -10.74 20.55 17.15
N ALA A 169 -11.25 21.61 16.55
CA ALA A 169 -10.83 22.95 16.93
C ALA A 169 -12.10 23.82 17.00
N ASP A 170 -12.73 23.79 18.21
CA ASP A 170 -13.34 24.94 18.84
C ASP A 170 -14.09 24.45 20.10
N ASP A 171 -13.55 24.82 21.24
CA ASP A 171 -14.26 25.50 22.32
C ASP A 171 -13.35 25.63 23.55
N ALA A 172 -12.87 26.80 23.75
CA ALA A 172 -12.80 27.58 24.99
C ALA A 172 -11.64 28.59 24.96
#